data_802dc52c7a51265a948e673e278d379b
#
_entry.id   802dc52c7a51265a948e673e278d379b
#
_cell.length_a   1.000
_cell.length_b   1.000
_cell.length_c   1.000
_cell.angle_alpha   90.00
_cell.angle_beta   90.00
_cell.angle_gamma   90.00
#
_symmetry.space_group_name_H-M   'P 1'
#
loop_
_entity.id
_entity.type
_entity.pdbx_description
1 polymer ?
#
loop_
_entity_poly.entity_id
_entity_poly.type
_entity_poly.pdbx_seq_one_letter_code
_entity_poly.pdbx_strand_id
1 'polypeptide(L)'
;MPITDALPDMQREIAFFPCTNSRPKKLTVEQIQQYNERGYINPLDVFKPEETAANRSYFDALMQRAKEAGHNSYSINGWHRHCRGIYDLLHDKRILDYAEDLLGPNLVSIMTHYFSKEPGDGRQVSWHQDASYWPLTPSK
;
A
#
# COMPACT_ATOMS: atom_id res chain seq x y z
N MET A 1 5.21 -28.05 -6.64
CA MET A 1 5.81 -28.16 -5.31
C MET A 1 5.14 -27.15 -4.40
N PRO A 2 4.70 -27.51 -3.19
CA PRO A 2 4.25 -26.52 -2.23
C PRO A 2 5.40 -25.54 -1.93
N ILE A 3 5.10 -24.27 -1.82
CA ILE A 3 6.09 -23.21 -1.50
C ILE A 3 6.79 -23.48 -0.15
N THR A 4 6.16 -24.25 0.71
CA THR A 4 6.70 -24.70 2.00
C THR A 4 7.99 -25.53 1.88
N ASP A 5 8.20 -26.20 0.75
CA ASP A 5 9.41 -27.02 0.55
C ASP A 5 10.64 -26.18 0.15
N ALA A 6 10.41 -24.95 -0.31
CA ALA A 6 11.48 -24.03 -0.70
C ALA A 6 12.11 -23.28 0.48
N LEU A 7 11.38 -23.13 1.60
CA LEU A 7 11.81 -22.42 2.80
C LEU A 7 11.31 -23.15 4.06
N PRO A 8 11.81 -24.38 4.32
CA PRO A 8 11.26 -25.25 5.36
C PRO A 8 11.39 -24.68 6.77
N ASP A 9 12.38 -23.81 7.02
CA ASP A 9 12.67 -23.28 8.35
C ASP A 9 12.02 -21.91 8.62
N MET A 10 11.21 -21.41 7.67
CA MET A 10 10.55 -20.12 7.80
C MET A 10 9.24 -20.23 8.55
N GLN A 11 9.31 -20.53 9.85
CA GLN A 11 8.17 -20.36 10.74
C GLN A 11 8.00 -18.87 11.06
N ARG A 12 6.87 -18.31 10.66
CA ARG A 12 6.52 -16.92 10.95
C ARG A 12 5.23 -16.87 11.73
N GLU A 13 5.25 -16.13 12.81
CA GLU A 13 4.02 -15.74 13.47
C GLU A 13 3.39 -14.59 12.67
N ILE A 14 2.27 -14.86 12.02
CA ILE A 14 1.44 -13.83 11.38
C ILE A 14 0.48 -13.33 12.44
N ALA A 15 0.91 -12.33 13.18
CA ALA A 15 0.13 -11.72 14.25
C ALA A 15 -0.15 -10.24 13.94
N PHE A 16 -1.28 -9.74 14.44
CA PHE A 16 -1.56 -8.33 14.45
C PHE A 16 -0.80 -7.65 15.61
N PHE A 17 -0.09 -6.58 15.29
CA PHE A 17 0.62 -5.76 16.27
C PHE A 17 -0.12 -4.44 16.43
N PRO A 18 -0.86 -4.23 17.54
CA PRO A 18 -1.58 -2.98 17.76
C PRO A 18 -0.65 -1.77 17.77
N CYS A 19 -1.10 -0.68 17.19
CA CYS A 19 -0.43 0.60 17.32
C CYS A 19 -0.57 1.12 18.75
N THR A 20 0.55 1.44 19.40
CA THR A 20 0.60 1.96 20.76
C THR A 20 0.94 3.45 20.84
N ASN A 21 0.92 4.14 19.68
CA ASN A 21 1.22 5.56 19.61
C ASN A 21 0.16 6.40 20.34
N SER A 22 0.53 6.96 21.48
CA SER A 22 -0.34 7.81 22.31
C SER A 22 -0.25 9.31 21.97
N ARG A 23 0.64 9.70 21.07
CA ARG A 23 0.87 11.09 20.62
C ARG A 23 1.08 11.15 19.12
N PRO A 24 0.06 10.79 18.34
CA PRO A 24 0.14 10.84 16.89
C PRO A 24 0.28 12.28 16.39
N LYS A 25 0.92 12.47 15.24
CA LYS A 25 1.11 13.78 14.60
C LYS A 25 -0.07 14.16 13.71
N LYS A 26 -0.69 13.20 13.08
CA LYS A 26 -1.71 13.38 12.04
C LYS A 26 -3.03 12.70 12.36
N LEU A 27 -2.98 11.49 12.86
CA LEU A 27 -4.16 10.75 13.33
C LEU A 27 -4.60 11.26 14.71
N THR A 28 -5.85 10.98 15.08
CA THR A 28 -6.29 11.10 16.47
C THR A 28 -6.09 9.79 17.22
N VAL A 29 -6.13 9.82 18.53
CA VAL A 29 -6.06 8.61 19.36
C VAL A 29 -7.23 7.68 19.08
N GLU A 30 -8.43 8.23 18.84
CA GLU A 30 -9.65 7.50 18.50
C GLU A 30 -9.50 6.80 17.13
N GLN A 31 -8.85 7.45 16.17
CA GLN A 31 -8.56 6.83 14.86
C GLN A 31 -7.57 5.67 15.01
N ILE A 32 -6.57 5.78 15.88
CA ILE A 32 -5.66 4.67 16.19
C ILE A 32 -6.41 3.53 16.88
N GLN A 33 -7.31 3.83 17.82
CA GLN A 33 -8.17 2.81 18.42
C GLN A 33 -9.04 2.11 17.37
N GLN A 34 -9.67 2.89 16.46
CA GLN A 34 -10.44 2.33 15.34
C GLN A 34 -9.58 1.40 14.48
N TYR A 35 -8.34 1.80 14.16
CA TYR A 35 -7.41 0.96 13.40
C TYR A 35 -7.11 -0.36 14.14
N ASN A 36 -6.84 -0.28 15.43
CA ASN A 36 -6.55 -1.46 16.24
C ASN A 36 -7.74 -2.43 16.34
N GLU A 37 -8.97 -1.89 16.33
CA GLU A 37 -10.19 -2.70 16.41
C GLU A 37 -10.63 -3.26 15.06
N ARG A 38 -10.49 -2.46 13.98
CA ARG A 38 -11.10 -2.77 12.68
C ARG A 38 -10.09 -3.12 11.58
N GLY A 39 -8.82 -2.79 11.79
CA GLY A 39 -7.77 -2.99 10.80
C GLY A 39 -7.69 -1.92 9.70
N TYR A 40 -8.52 -0.87 9.76
CA TYR A 40 -8.51 0.23 8.80
C TYR A 40 -9.02 1.54 9.39
N ILE A 41 -8.68 2.63 8.71
CA ILE A 41 -9.19 3.99 8.98
C ILE A 41 -9.69 4.57 7.66
N ASN A 42 -10.93 5.02 7.60
CA ASN A 42 -11.49 5.75 6.46
C ASN A 42 -12.70 6.60 6.88
N PRO A 43 -12.97 7.71 6.14
CA PRO A 43 -12.13 8.35 5.13
C PRO A 43 -10.96 9.12 5.74
N LEU A 44 -9.90 9.33 4.94
CA LEU A 44 -8.80 10.26 5.25
C LEU A 44 -8.66 11.25 4.10
N ASP A 45 -8.81 12.54 4.38
CA ASP A 45 -8.65 13.62 3.40
C ASP A 45 -7.17 13.98 3.27
N VAL A 46 -6.48 13.31 2.35
CA VAL A 46 -5.04 13.49 2.12
C VAL A 46 -4.76 14.60 1.12
N PHE A 47 -5.50 14.64 0.02
CA PHE A 47 -5.30 15.54 -1.11
C PHE A 47 -6.51 16.43 -1.35
N LYS A 48 -6.26 17.62 -1.86
CA LYS A 48 -7.32 18.49 -2.35
C LYS A 48 -7.94 17.91 -3.63
N PRO A 49 -9.19 18.28 -3.98
CA PRO A 49 -9.84 17.77 -5.19
C PRO A 49 -9.01 17.94 -6.47
N GLU A 50 -8.31 19.07 -6.62
CA GLU A 50 -7.48 19.37 -7.78
C GLU A 50 -6.25 18.45 -7.85
N GLU A 51 -5.65 18.15 -6.71
CA GLU A 51 -4.51 17.23 -6.61
C GLU A 51 -4.95 15.79 -6.89
N THR A 52 -6.11 15.41 -6.38
CA THR A 52 -6.71 14.10 -6.67
C THR A 52 -6.99 13.94 -8.15
N ALA A 53 -7.54 14.97 -8.80
CA ALA A 53 -7.78 14.98 -10.24
C ALA A 53 -6.46 14.88 -11.03
N ALA A 54 -5.41 15.60 -10.61
CA ALA A 54 -4.10 15.54 -11.23
C ALA A 54 -3.46 14.14 -11.08
N ASN A 55 -3.52 13.53 -9.89
CA ASN A 55 -3.04 12.17 -9.64
C ASN A 55 -3.80 11.15 -10.49
N ARG A 56 -5.11 11.33 -10.65
CA ARG A 56 -5.92 10.47 -11.51
C ARG A 56 -5.52 10.60 -12.98
N SER A 57 -5.36 11.82 -13.48
CA SER A 57 -4.93 12.06 -14.86
C SER A 57 -3.53 11.50 -15.13
N TYR A 58 -2.63 11.61 -14.17
CA TYR A 58 -1.30 10.99 -14.25
C TYR A 58 -1.40 9.46 -14.35
N PHE A 59 -2.22 8.84 -13.52
CA PHE A 59 -2.46 7.39 -13.58
C PHE A 59 -3.02 6.97 -14.92
N ASP A 60 -4.04 7.66 -15.44
CA ASP A 60 -4.69 7.33 -16.70
C ASP A 60 -3.70 7.43 -17.88
N ALA A 61 -2.86 8.46 -17.91
CA ALA A 61 -1.81 8.61 -18.93
C ALA A 61 -0.74 7.51 -18.82
N LEU A 62 -0.36 7.14 -17.60
CA LEU A 62 0.61 6.07 -17.38
C LEU A 62 0.05 4.71 -17.83
N MET A 63 -1.23 4.46 -17.52
CA MET A 63 -1.95 3.25 -17.91
C MET A 63 -2.06 3.11 -19.42
N GLN A 64 -2.33 4.23 -20.12
CA GLN A 64 -2.38 4.25 -21.58
C GLN A 64 -1.02 3.86 -22.18
N ARG A 65 0.08 4.45 -21.70
CA ARG A 65 1.44 4.11 -22.13
C ARG A 65 1.79 2.66 -21.83
N ALA A 66 1.39 2.13 -20.68
CA ALA A 66 1.60 0.74 -20.32
C ALA A 66 0.91 -0.20 -21.32
N LYS A 67 -0.35 0.09 -21.68
CA LYS A 67 -1.12 -0.67 -22.68
C LYS A 67 -0.46 -0.62 -24.08
N GLU A 68 -0.03 0.56 -24.52
CA GLU A 68 0.68 0.74 -25.79
C GLU A 68 2.00 -0.06 -25.84
N ALA A 69 2.65 -0.22 -24.69
CA ALA A 69 3.84 -1.07 -24.55
C ALA A 69 3.55 -2.56 -24.34
N GLY A 70 2.29 -2.99 -24.46
CA GLY A 70 1.89 -4.40 -24.29
C GLY A 70 1.75 -4.86 -22.84
N HIS A 71 1.73 -3.92 -21.89
CA HIS A 71 1.51 -4.23 -20.48
C HIS A 71 0.02 -4.15 -20.13
N ASN A 72 -0.35 -4.78 -19.03
CA ASN A 72 -1.70 -4.73 -18.47
C ASN A 72 -1.74 -3.92 -17.16
N SER A 73 -2.94 -3.81 -16.56
CA SER A 73 -3.14 -3.06 -15.32
C SER A 73 -2.33 -3.57 -14.12
N TYR A 74 -1.90 -4.83 -14.13
CA TYR A 74 -1.04 -5.42 -13.11
C TYR A 74 0.45 -5.10 -13.29
N SER A 75 0.85 -4.61 -14.45
CA SER A 75 2.26 -4.41 -14.78
C SER A 75 2.88 -3.19 -14.10
N ILE A 76 2.07 -2.25 -13.61
CA ILE A 76 2.57 -1.04 -12.93
C ILE A 76 2.91 -1.38 -11.48
N ASN A 77 3.98 -2.15 -11.32
CA ASN A 77 4.47 -2.65 -10.05
C ASN A 77 5.97 -2.30 -9.90
N GLY A 78 6.34 -1.62 -8.82
CA GLY A 78 7.71 -1.17 -8.59
C GLY A 78 8.18 0.00 -9.47
N TRP A 79 7.29 0.65 -10.23
CA TRP A 79 7.63 1.69 -11.19
C TRP A 79 8.04 3.03 -10.54
N HIS A 80 7.93 3.18 -9.23
CA HIS A 80 8.51 4.31 -8.50
C HIS A 80 10.01 4.49 -8.76
N ARG A 81 10.70 3.43 -9.18
CA ARG A 81 12.12 3.47 -9.56
C ARG A 81 12.38 4.15 -10.90
N HIS A 82 11.36 4.29 -11.74
CA HIS A 82 11.45 4.78 -13.11
C HIS A 82 10.48 5.92 -13.41
N CYS A 83 9.43 6.08 -12.62
CA CYS A 83 8.37 7.05 -12.84
C CYS A 83 8.35 8.08 -11.71
N ARG A 84 8.75 9.31 -12.03
CA ARG A 84 8.88 10.40 -11.06
C ARG A 84 7.58 10.67 -10.30
N GLY A 85 6.43 10.69 -10.95
CA GLY A 85 5.16 10.95 -10.30
C GLY A 85 4.76 9.85 -9.31
N ILE A 86 5.10 8.58 -9.58
CA ILE A 86 4.89 7.49 -8.61
C ILE A 86 5.85 7.65 -7.43
N TYR A 87 7.10 8.01 -7.70
CA TYR A 87 8.09 8.28 -6.67
C TYR A 87 7.64 9.42 -5.74
N ASP A 88 7.19 10.53 -6.31
CA ASP A 88 6.74 11.69 -5.54
C ASP A 88 5.50 11.37 -4.70
N LEU A 89 4.54 10.62 -5.26
CA LEU A 89 3.36 10.17 -4.52
C LEU A 89 3.73 9.26 -3.34
N LEU A 90 4.67 8.33 -3.55
CA LEU A 90 5.18 7.44 -2.50
C LEU A 90 5.86 8.20 -1.37
N HIS A 91 6.52 9.32 -1.68
CA HIS A 91 7.26 10.14 -0.72
C HIS A 91 6.47 11.37 -0.27
N ASP A 92 5.19 11.46 -0.62
CA ASP A 92 4.37 12.58 -0.14
C ASP A 92 4.24 12.52 1.38
N LYS A 93 4.72 13.57 2.02
CA LYS A 93 4.76 13.66 3.47
C LYS A 93 3.38 13.49 4.11
N ARG A 94 2.34 13.90 3.42
CA ARG A 94 0.96 13.78 3.91
C ARG A 94 0.52 12.32 4.04
N ILE A 95 0.99 11.43 3.16
CA ILE A 95 0.78 9.98 3.25
C ILE A 95 1.70 9.39 4.32
N LEU A 96 2.97 9.78 4.30
CA LEU A 96 3.98 9.25 5.23
C LEU A 96 3.66 9.59 6.68
N ASP A 97 3.09 10.75 6.97
CA ASP A 97 2.70 11.15 8.33
C ASP A 97 1.64 10.18 8.92
N TYR A 98 0.67 9.72 8.13
CA TYR A 98 -0.28 8.70 8.58
C TYR A 98 0.40 7.33 8.80
N ALA A 99 1.28 6.93 7.90
CA ALA A 99 2.02 5.69 8.04
C ALA A 99 2.94 5.72 9.27
N GLU A 100 3.62 6.84 9.49
CA GLU A 100 4.49 7.04 10.65
C GLU A 100 3.71 6.95 11.98
N ASP A 101 2.50 7.50 12.02
CA ASP A 101 1.66 7.42 13.21
C ASP A 101 1.28 5.98 13.58
N LEU A 102 1.12 5.10 12.59
CA LEU A 102 0.75 3.71 12.81
C LEU A 102 1.95 2.78 13.00
N LEU A 103 3.03 2.99 12.25
CA LEU A 103 4.15 2.05 12.15
C LEU A 103 5.42 2.55 12.87
N GLY A 104 5.44 3.84 13.26
CA GLY A 104 6.62 4.49 13.83
C GLY A 104 7.51 5.17 12.79
N PRO A 105 8.56 5.89 13.22
CA PRO A 105 9.31 6.82 12.37
C PRO A 105 10.28 6.15 11.39
N ASN A 106 10.56 4.86 11.56
CA ASN A 106 11.51 4.13 10.73
C ASN A 106 10.78 3.38 9.62
N LEU A 107 10.36 4.11 8.59
CA LEU A 107 9.62 3.56 7.46
C LEU A 107 10.55 3.19 6.30
N VAL A 108 10.34 2.02 5.74
CA VAL A 108 10.99 1.58 4.49
C VAL A 108 9.90 1.18 3.49
N SER A 109 9.86 1.89 2.37
CA SER A 109 8.99 1.49 1.27
C SER A 109 9.67 0.41 0.44
N ILE A 110 9.10 -0.77 0.42
CA ILE A 110 9.62 -1.92 -0.32
C ILE A 110 9.20 -1.84 -1.79
N MET A 111 7.94 -1.51 -2.03
CA MET A 111 7.34 -1.59 -3.36
C MET A 111 6.11 -0.68 -3.48
N THR A 112 5.79 -0.32 -4.72
CA THR A 112 4.51 0.34 -5.07
C THR A 112 3.78 -0.50 -6.10
N HIS A 113 2.46 -0.53 -6.02
CA HIS A 113 1.63 -1.19 -7.01
C HIS A 113 0.36 -0.39 -7.27
N TYR A 114 0.08 -0.06 -8.53
CA TYR A 114 -1.24 0.37 -8.95
C TYR A 114 -2.12 -0.86 -9.16
N PHE A 115 -2.94 -1.15 -8.17
CA PHE A 115 -3.89 -2.24 -8.24
C PHE A 115 -5.19 -1.76 -8.87
N SER A 116 -5.31 -1.93 -10.18
CA SER A 116 -6.41 -1.38 -10.97
C SER A 116 -7.26 -2.48 -11.60
N LYS A 117 -8.57 -2.30 -11.56
CA LYS A 117 -9.55 -3.10 -12.28
C LYS A 117 -10.23 -2.25 -13.33
N GLU A 118 -10.22 -2.70 -14.56
CA GLU A 118 -10.92 -2.05 -15.67
C GLU A 118 -12.43 -2.29 -15.54
N PRO A 119 -13.27 -1.37 -16.05
CA PRO A 119 -14.71 -1.60 -16.15
C PRO A 119 -15.01 -2.89 -16.93
N GLY A 120 -15.85 -3.76 -16.36
CA GLY A 120 -16.17 -5.05 -16.96
C GLY A 120 -15.11 -6.14 -16.76
N ASP A 121 -14.01 -5.87 -16.07
CA ASP A 121 -13.01 -6.85 -15.69
C ASP A 121 -13.58 -7.79 -14.62
N GLY A 122 -13.94 -9.00 -14.99
CA GLY A 122 -14.51 -10.01 -14.09
C GLY A 122 -13.51 -10.67 -13.14
N ARG A 123 -12.25 -10.26 -13.14
CA ARG A 123 -11.21 -10.85 -12.29
C ARG A 123 -11.51 -10.62 -10.81
N GLN A 124 -11.44 -11.68 -10.04
CA GLN A 124 -11.62 -11.65 -8.60
C GLN A 124 -10.27 -11.73 -7.90
N VAL A 125 -10.19 -11.12 -6.73
CA VAL A 125 -9.07 -11.29 -5.81
C VAL A 125 -9.60 -12.03 -4.59
N SER A 126 -9.02 -13.17 -4.30
CA SER A 126 -9.38 -13.95 -3.11
C SER A 126 -9.01 -13.20 -1.83
N TRP A 127 -9.76 -13.46 -0.77
CA TRP A 127 -9.39 -13.00 0.56
C TRP A 127 -8.00 -13.53 0.94
N HIS A 128 -7.14 -12.66 1.40
CA HIS A 128 -5.77 -13.01 1.76
C HIS A 128 -5.23 -12.05 2.83
N GLN A 129 -4.09 -12.42 3.40
CA GLN A 129 -3.27 -11.55 4.24
C GLN A 129 -1.94 -11.34 3.52
N ASP A 130 -1.57 -10.09 3.25
CA ASP A 130 -0.32 -9.75 2.58
C ASP A 130 0.91 -10.29 3.33
N ALA A 131 0.86 -10.31 4.66
CA ALA A 131 1.92 -10.88 5.50
C ALA A 131 2.27 -12.34 5.15
N SER A 132 1.36 -13.09 4.52
CA SER A 132 1.63 -14.46 4.07
C SER A 132 2.63 -14.53 2.91
N TYR A 133 2.78 -13.46 2.14
CA TYR A 133 3.67 -13.36 0.98
C TYR A 133 5.03 -12.76 1.32
N TRP A 134 5.10 -11.91 2.34
CA TRP A 134 6.29 -11.15 2.64
C TRP A 134 7.12 -11.82 3.73
N PRO A 135 8.40 -12.17 3.48
CA PRO A 135 9.25 -12.84 4.47
C PRO A 135 9.78 -11.84 5.51
N LEU A 136 8.89 -11.10 6.14
CA LEU A 136 9.23 -10.10 7.15
C LEU A 136 9.05 -10.66 8.56
N THR A 137 9.95 -10.30 9.46
CA THR A 137 9.87 -10.60 10.89
C THR A 137 10.23 -9.34 11.68
N PRO A 138 9.33 -8.83 12.54
CA PRO A 138 7.93 -9.24 12.69
C PRO A 138 7.08 -8.97 11.44
N SER A 139 5.90 -9.59 11.36
CA SER A 139 4.97 -9.50 10.22
C SER A 139 4.12 -8.22 10.21
N LYS A 140 4.68 -7.08 10.58
CA LYS A 140 3.98 -5.79 10.61
C LYS A 140 4.54 -4.80 9.58
#